data_6c546a9cd33b5ff8c0797fc946e47594
#
_entry.id   6c546a9cd33b5ff8c0797fc946e47594
#
_cell.length_a   1.000
_cell.length_b   1.000
_cell.length_c   1.000
_cell.angle_alpha   90.00
_cell.angle_beta   90.00
_cell.angle_gamma   90.00
#
_symmetry.space_group_name_H-M   'P 1'
#
loop_
_entity.id
_entity.type
_entity.pdbx_description
1 polymer ?
#
loop_
_entity_poly.entity_id
_entity_poly.type
_entity_poly.pdbx_seq_one_letter_code
_entity_poly.pdbx_strand_id
1 'polypeptide(L)'
;MKAGRAAPIGARGGAPLYLSSEAKGSTVADTLKKPRPEFRNIGIGQILTAYRLPLAGRVSILHRVSGGLLFVALPFLLYLFDQSLTSELSFEGFRAFFSNLIVKLVVLVLGWAYLFHFCAGVRHLLMDTNHEAVTKEKGKQTSIVVFVVSSLLTLAFALKLFGAF
;
A
#
# COMPACT_ATOMS: atom_id res chain seq x y z
N MET A 1 75.13 -32.18 -22.95
CA MET A 1 75.50 -31.79 -24.33
C MET A 1 74.42 -30.79 -24.80
N LYS A 2 74.95 -29.65 -25.36
CA LYS A 2 74.32 -28.49 -26.04
C LYS A 2 73.53 -27.55 -25.13
N ALA A 3 74.00 -26.49 -24.61
CA ALA A 3 74.63 -25.30 -25.22
C ALA A 3 73.69 -24.62 -26.25
N GLY A 4 73.29 -23.42 -25.92
CA GLY A 4 72.90 -22.46 -26.93
C GLY A 4 71.80 -21.50 -26.46
N ARG A 5 72.14 -20.43 -26.18
CA ARG A 5 72.49 -19.10 -26.74
C ARG A 5 71.51 -18.06 -26.24
N ALA A 6 72.06 -17.13 -25.52
CA ALA A 6 71.48 -15.84 -25.29
C ALA A 6 71.32 -15.10 -26.63
N ALA A 7 70.19 -14.36 -26.77
CA ALA A 7 69.97 -13.41 -27.84
C ALA A 7 69.66 -12.01 -27.24
N PRO A 8 70.04 -10.94 -27.91
CA PRO A 8 70.43 -9.68 -27.29
C PRO A 8 69.26 -8.72 -27.09
N ILE A 9 69.42 -7.85 -26.12
CA ILE A 9 68.74 -6.63 -25.86
C ILE A 9 68.69 -5.75 -27.11
N GLY A 10 67.52 -5.58 -27.72
CA GLY A 10 67.31 -4.63 -28.79
C GLY A 10 66.44 -3.47 -28.26
N ALA A 11 67.10 -2.37 -27.98
CA ALA A 11 66.46 -1.09 -27.78
C ALA A 11 65.83 -0.63 -29.10
N ARG A 12 64.52 -0.34 -29.08
CA ARG A 12 63.94 0.58 -30.06
C ARG A 12 62.67 1.21 -29.50
N GLY A 13 62.73 2.50 -29.39
CA GLY A 13 61.78 3.39 -30.00
C GLY A 13 60.60 3.72 -29.10
N GLY A 14 60.74 4.78 -28.35
CA GLY A 14 59.60 5.46 -27.72
C GLY A 14 58.60 5.85 -28.80
N ALA A 15 57.44 5.23 -28.72
CA ALA A 15 56.25 5.85 -29.26
C ALA A 15 55.77 6.86 -28.21
N PRO A 16 55.49 8.11 -28.58
CA PRO A 16 54.88 9.03 -27.64
C PRO A 16 53.50 8.50 -27.29
N LEU A 17 53.30 8.27 -26.03
CA LEU A 17 51.95 8.13 -25.47
C LEU A 17 51.16 9.39 -25.85
N TYR A 18 50.35 9.28 -26.89
CA TYR A 18 49.26 10.20 -27.10
C TYR A 18 48.36 10.08 -25.87
N LEU A 19 48.67 10.91 -24.90
CA LEU A 19 47.68 11.33 -23.93
C LEU A 19 46.57 12.01 -24.75
N SER A 20 45.57 11.23 -25.16
CA SER A 20 44.33 11.82 -25.61
C SER A 20 43.79 12.65 -24.46
N SER A 21 43.99 13.95 -24.58
CA SER A 21 43.54 14.98 -23.64
C SER A 21 42.01 15.15 -23.71
N GLU A 22 41.27 14.07 -23.71
CA GLU A 22 39.79 14.10 -23.62
C GLU A 22 39.22 13.13 -22.58
N ALA A 23 40.01 12.77 -21.57
CA ALA A 23 39.39 12.49 -20.30
C ALA A 23 38.97 13.86 -19.74
N LYS A 24 37.79 14.34 -20.11
CA LYS A 24 37.08 15.40 -19.39
C LYS A 24 37.01 14.94 -17.93
N GLY A 25 38.07 15.27 -17.19
CA GLY A 25 38.10 15.06 -15.74
C GLY A 25 36.95 15.84 -15.14
N SER A 26 35.86 15.15 -14.85
CA SER A 26 34.90 15.71 -13.92
C SER A 26 35.67 15.90 -12.62
N THR A 27 36.16 17.12 -12.41
CA THR A 27 36.83 17.49 -11.18
C THR A 27 35.89 17.22 -10.01
N VAL A 28 36.48 16.87 -8.85
CA VAL A 28 35.70 16.67 -7.61
C VAL A 28 34.73 17.85 -7.35
N ALA A 29 35.13 19.06 -7.83
CA ALA A 29 34.29 20.26 -7.81
C ALA A 29 33.04 20.16 -8.70
N ASP A 30 33.08 19.42 -9.84
CA ASP A 30 31.92 19.23 -10.72
C ASP A 30 30.95 18.20 -10.15
N THR A 31 31.42 17.19 -9.42
CA THR A 31 30.56 16.26 -8.67
C THR A 31 29.84 16.92 -7.48
N LEU A 32 30.46 17.97 -6.90
CA LEU A 32 29.84 18.77 -5.84
C LEU A 32 28.78 19.73 -6.34
N LYS A 33 28.75 20.04 -7.64
CA LYS A 33 27.77 20.93 -8.27
C LYS A 33 26.55 20.21 -8.83
N LYS A 34 26.51 18.86 -8.79
CA LYS A 34 25.32 18.15 -9.21
C LYS A 34 24.18 18.52 -8.25
N PRO A 35 23.14 19.24 -8.72
CA PRO A 35 22.06 19.64 -7.83
C PRO A 35 21.46 18.38 -7.19
N ARG A 36 21.43 18.36 -5.87
CA ARG A 36 20.77 17.26 -5.14
C ARG A 36 19.33 17.17 -5.64
N PRO A 37 18.80 15.97 -5.94
CA PRO A 37 17.42 15.85 -6.33
C PRO A 37 16.53 16.49 -5.26
N GLU A 38 15.76 17.51 -5.65
CA GLU A 38 14.78 18.12 -4.77
C GLU A 38 13.72 17.07 -4.45
N PHE A 39 13.75 16.53 -3.25
CA PHE A 39 12.67 15.69 -2.72
C PHE A 39 11.52 16.63 -2.35
N ARG A 40 10.58 16.81 -3.27
CA ARG A 40 9.33 17.51 -2.96
C ARG A 40 8.40 16.54 -2.24
N ASN A 41 7.90 16.95 -1.08
CA ASN A 41 6.81 16.23 -0.42
C ASN A 41 5.59 16.22 -1.33
N ILE A 42 5.09 15.03 -1.64
CA ILE A 42 3.90 14.87 -2.48
C ILE A 42 2.69 15.27 -1.66
N GLY A 43 1.98 16.30 -2.09
CA GLY A 43 0.72 16.74 -1.45
C GLY A 43 -0.42 15.73 -1.67
N ILE A 44 -1.39 15.70 -0.77
CA ILE A 44 -2.56 14.79 -0.82
C ILE A 44 -3.28 14.90 -2.18
N GLY A 45 -3.43 16.11 -2.73
CA GLY A 45 -4.04 16.33 -4.04
C GLY A 45 -3.27 15.63 -5.17
N GLN A 46 -1.94 15.65 -5.15
CA GLN A 46 -1.12 14.97 -6.15
C GLN A 46 -1.21 13.44 -6.03
N ILE A 47 -1.34 12.91 -4.80
CA ILE A 47 -1.53 11.48 -4.55
C ILE A 47 -2.85 11.00 -5.17
N LEU A 48 -3.91 11.80 -5.04
CA LEU A 48 -5.24 11.44 -5.52
C LEU A 48 -5.39 11.58 -7.04
N THR A 49 -4.73 12.56 -7.67
CA THR A 49 -4.96 12.93 -9.07
C THR A 49 -3.86 12.48 -10.02
N ALA A 50 -2.60 12.59 -9.64
CA ALA A 50 -1.45 12.38 -10.53
C ALA A 50 -0.67 11.10 -10.24
N TYR A 51 -0.66 10.62 -8.99
CA TYR A 51 0.11 9.45 -8.61
C TYR A 51 -0.67 8.16 -8.82
N ARG A 52 -0.18 7.30 -9.70
CA ARG A 52 -0.76 5.96 -9.93
C ARG A 52 -0.34 5.01 -8.80
N LEU A 53 -1.11 5.03 -7.71
CA LEU A 53 -0.91 4.09 -6.60
C LEU A 53 -1.09 2.64 -7.05
N PRO A 54 -0.15 1.74 -6.75
CA PRO A 54 -0.34 0.30 -6.96
C PRO A 54 -1.52 -0.20 -6.10
N LEU A 55 -2.18 -1.27 -6.54
CA LEU A 55 -3.35 -1.83 -5.83
C LEU A 55 -3.05 -2.15 -4.36
N ALA A 56 -1.86 -2.70 -4.08
CA ALA A 56 -1.43 -2.98 -2.70
C ALA A 56 -1.37 -1.71 -1.83
N GLY A 57 -0.94 -0.58 -2.39
CA GLY A 57 -0.95 0.72 -1.70
C GLY A 57 -2.35 1.22 -1.41
N ARG A 58 -3.29 1.05 -2.36
CA ARG A 58 -4.71 1.41 -2.17
C ARG A 58 -5.35 0.60 -1.03
N VAL A 59 -5.13 -0.73 -1.00
CA VAL A 59 -5.62 -1.58 0.09
C VAL A 59 -5.07 -1.12 1.43
N SER A 60 -3.77 -0.79 1.51
CA SER A 60 -3.15 -0.33 2.75
C SER A 60 -3.73 1.01 3.25
N ILE A 61 -3.98 1.96 2.35
CA ILE A 61 -4.60 3.25 2.71
C ILE A 61 -6.05 3.03 3.18
N LEU A 62 -6.85 2.29 2.41
CA LEU A 62 -8.24 2.00 2.77
C LEU A 62 -8.36 1.22 4.08
N HIS A 63 -7.41 0.30 4.35
CA HIS A 63 -7.36 -0.41 5.63
C HIS A 63 -7.18 0.55 6.82
N ARG A 64 -6.30 1.55 6.69
CA ARG A 64 -6.09 2.56 7.73
C ARG A 64 -7.31 3.48 7.90
N VAL A 65 -7.91 3.91 6.77
CA VAL A 65 -9.10 4.77 6.79
C VAL A 65 -10.28 4.03 7.40
N SER A 66 -10.53 2.78 7.01
CA SER A 66 -11.60 1.95 7.59
C SER A 66 -11.38 1.69 9.08
N GLY A 67 -10.15 1.42 9.51
CA GLY A 67 -9.81 1.27 10.93
C GLY A 67 -10.06 2.54 11.74
N GLY A 68 -9.66 3.71 11.23
CA GLY A 68 -9.94 5.00 11.84
C GLY A 68 -11.44 5.29 11.96
N LEU A 69 -12.21 5.01 10.89
CA LEU A 69 -13.66 5.17 10.90
C LEU A 69 -14.32 4.26 11.95
N LEU A 70 -13.94 3.00 12.02
CA LEU A 70 -14.47 2.05 13.00
C LEU A 70 -14.11 2.45 14.43
N PHE A 71 -12.89 2.93 14.65
CA PHE A 71 -12.44 3.40 15.96
C PHE A 71 -13.28 4.59 16.45
N VAL A 72 -13.55 5.58 15.57
CA VAL A 72 -14.39 6.74 15.90
C VAL A 72 -15.85 6.33 16.11
N ALA A 73 -16.36 5.35 15.35
CA ALA A 73 -17.71 4.85 15.49
C ALA A 73 -17.91 3.97 16.73
N LEU A 74 -16.86 3.37 17.29
CA LEU A 74 -16.93 2.39 18.38
C LEU A 74 -17.70 2.88 19.63
N PRO A 75 -17.45 4.07 20.20
CA PRO A 75 -18.19 4.55 21.38
C PRO A 75 -19.69 4.67 21.09
N PHE A 76 -20.06 5.13 19.89
CA PHE A 76 -21.44 5.25 19.49
C PHE A 76 -22.11 3.87 19.30
N LEU A 77 -21.41 2.91 18.71
CA LEU A 77 -21.89 1.54 18.57
C LEU A 77 -22.10 0.85 19.93
N LEU A 78 -21.17 1.08 20.85
CA LEU A 78 -21.31 0.57 22.25
C LEU A 78 -22.53 1.20 22.96
N TYR A 79 -22.73 2.50 22.79
CA TYR A 79 -23.93 3.16 23.32
C TYR A 79 -25.22 2.58 22.73
N LEU A 80 -25.29 2.38 21.43
CA LEU A 80 -26.44 1.76 20.77
C LEU A 80 -26.67 0.32 21.24
N PHE A 81 -25.60 -0.43 21.45
CA PHE A 81 -25.67 -1.79 21.99
C PHE A 81 -26.23 -1.81 23.41
N ASP A 82 -25.73 -0.93 24.29
CA ASP A 82 -26.23 -0.76 25.66
C ASP A 82 -27.74 -0.43 25.65
N GLN A 83 -28.17 0.53 24.83
CA GLN A 83 -29.57 0.90 24.70
C GLN A 83 -30.44 -0.26 24.20
N SER A 84 -29.91 -1.14 23.36
CA SER A 84 -30.68 -2.29 22.86
C SER A 84 -30.94 -3.37 23.91
N LEU A 85 -30.15 -3.36 25.00
CA LEU A 85 -30.25 -4.35 26.09
C LEU A 85 -30.97 -3.82 27.34
N THR A 86 -31.21 -2.51 27.44
CA THR A 86 -31.69 -1.87 28.68
C THR A 86 -33.15 -2.21 28.99
N SER A 87 -34.04 -2.20 28.01
CA SER A 87 -35.47 -2.52 28.21
C SER A 87 -36.18 -2.84 26.89
N GLU A 88 -37.36 -3.48 26.94
CA GLU A 88 -38.18 -3.74 25.77
C GLU A 88 -38.59 -2.44 25.04
N LEU A 89 -38.89 -1.39 25.78
CA LEU A 89 -39.29 -0.09 25.24
C LEU A 89 -38.10 0.57 24.51
N SER A 90 -36.87 0.49 25.04
CA SER A 90 -35.66 0.99 24.36
C SER A 90 -35.34 0.15 23.13
N PHE A 91 -35.63 -1.14 23.14
CA PHE A 91 -35.45 -2.00 21.97
C PHE A 91 -36.39 -1.65 20.83
N GLU A 92 -37.66 -1.31 21.12
CA GLU A 92 -38.61 -0.82 20.09
C GLU A 92 -38.12 0.49 19.46
N GLY A 93 -37.64 1.43 20.28
CA GLY A 93 -37.02 2.66 19.81
C GLY A 93 -35.79 2.39 18.93
N PHE A 94 -34.94 1.45 19.33
CA PHE A 94 -33.80 0.99 18.56
C PHE A 94 -34.25 0.40 17.20
N ARG A 95 -35.26 -0.45 17.16
CA ARG A 95 -35.80 -1.03 15.94
C ARG A 95 -36.37 0.03 15.00
N ALA A 96 -37.11 1.01 15.53
CA ALA A 96 -37.62 2.14 14.75
C ALA A 96 -36.47 3.00 14.17
N PHE A 97 -35.43 3.26 14.95
CA PHE A 97 -34.22 3.96 14.48
C PHE A 97 -33.55 3.26 13.30
N PHE A 98 -33.36 1.94 13.39
CA PHE A 98 -32.76 1.15 12.31
C PHE A 98 -33.67 0.90 11.10
N SER A 99 -34.94 1.24 11.18
CA SER A 99 -35.85 1.21 10.01
C SER A 99 -35.65 2.38 9.07
N ASN A 100 -35.00 3.48 9.55
CA ASN A 100 -34.74 4.68 8.77
C ASN A 100 -33.69 4.40 7.67
N LEU A 101 -33.98 4.86 6.45
CA LEU A 101 -33.10 4.65 5.29
C LEU A 101 -31.69 5.25 5.50
N ILE A 102 -31.62 6.45 6.09
CA ILE A 102 -30.33 7.12 6.34
C ILE A 102 -29.48 6.27 7.31
N VAL A 103 -30.10 5.76 8.37
CA VAL A 103 -29.43 4.89 9.33
C VAL A 103 -28.96 3.59 8.67
N LYS A 104 -29.79 2.97 7.82
CA LYS A 104 -29.40 1.78 7.04
C LYS A 104 -28.20 2.07 6.15
N LEU A 105 -28.15 3.23 5.49
CA LEU A 105 -27.00 3.61 4.68
C LEU A 105 -25.71 3.81 5.52
N VAL A 106 -25.83 4.43 6.70
CA VAL A 106 -24.69 4.56 7.63
C VAL A 106 -24.21 3.18 8.09
N VAL A 107 -25.15 2.30 8.47
CA VAL A 107 -24.83 0.91 8.85
C VAL A 107 -24.18 0.14 7.70
N LEU A 108 -24.64 0.35 6.47
CA LEU A 108 -24.02 -0.26 5.30
C LEU A 108 -22.56 0.21 5.11
N VAL A 109 -22.27 1.51 5.27
CA VAL A 109 -20.90 2.07 5.19
C VAL A 109 -20.02 1.51 6.30
N LEU A 110 -20.51 1.44 7.53
CA LEU A 110 -19.78 0.85 8.65
C LEU A 110 -19.56 -0.66 8.47
N GLY A 111 -20.57 -1.37 7.95
CA GLY A 111 -20.48 -2.78 7.61
C GLY A 111 -19.43 -3.04 6.52
N TRP A 112 -19.43 -2.22 5.47
CA TRP A 112 -18.38 -2.28 4.45
C TRP A 112 -17.00 -1.99 5.05
N ALA A 113 -16.87 -0.94 5.87
CA ALA A 113 -15.61 -0.60 6.51
C ALA A 113 -15.08 -1.75 7.38
N TYR A 114 -15.97 -2.42 8.13
CA TYR A 114 -15.63 -3.58 8.95
C TYR A 114 -15.16 -4.77 8.09
N LEU A 115 -15.94 -5.16 7.08
CA LEU A 115 -15.64 -6.31 6.22
C LEU A 115 -14.35 -6.08 5.43
N PHE A 116 -14.16 -4.87 4.90
CA PHE A 116 -12.94 -4.50 4.20
C PHE A 116 -11.73 -4.50 5.14
N HIS A 117 -11.87 -3.89 6.33
CA HIS A 117 -10.82 -3.84 7.34
C HIS A 117 -10.39 -5.24 7.78
N PHE A 118 -11.36 -6.12 8.01
CA PHE A 118 -11.09 -7.52 8.36
C PHE A 118 -10.33 -8.26 7.25
N CYS A 119 -10.81 -8.21 6.00
CA CYS A 119 -10.16 -8.88 4.88
C CYS A 119 -8.74 -8.35 4.63
N ALA A 120 -8.56 -7.03 4.70
CA ALA A 120 -7.26 -6.40 4.54
C ALA A 120 -6.32 -6.70 5.72
N GLY A 121 -6.85 -6.77 6.94
CA GLY A 121 -6.11 -7.17 8.15
C GLY A 121 -5.58 -8.60 8.05
N VAL A 122 -6.43 -9.55 7.66
CA VAL A 122 -6.01 -10.96 7.43
C VAL A 122 -4.90 -11.01 6.37
N ARG A 123 -5.03 -10.24 5.28
CA ARG A 123 -3.97 -10.15 4.27
C ARG A 123 -2.65 -9.64 4.87
N HIS A 124 -2.68 -8.61 5.72
CA HIS A 124 -1.46 -8.10 6.37
C HIS A 124 -0.81 -9.16 7.26
N LEU A 125 -1.58 -9.86 8.08
CA LEU A 125 -1.07 -10.95 8.92
C LEU A 125 -0.45 -12.08 8.09
N LEU A 126 -1.07 -12.47 6.96
CA LEU A 126 -0.51 -13.49 6.06
C LEU A 126 0.81 -13.03 5.41
N MET A 127 0.95 -11.74 5.11
CA MET A 127 2.20 -11.19 4.56
C MET A 127 3.31 -11.10 5.61
N ASP A 128 2.95 -10.87 6.87
CA ASP A 128 3.93 -10.81 7.98
C ASP A 128 4.47 -12.20 8.34
N THR A 129 3.65 -13.25 8.20
CA THR A 129 4.06 -14.63 8.48
C THR A 129 4.78 -15.30 7.32
N ASN A 130 4.56 -14.86 6.08
CA ASN A 130 5.13 -15.48 4.89
C ASN A 130 5.86 -14.44 4.02
N HIS A 131 7.20 -14.39 4.15
CA HIS A 131 8.04 -13.46 3.38
C HIS A 131 7.98 -13.68 1.86
N GLU A 132 7.66 -14.89 1.39
CA GLU A 132 7.48 -15.15 -0.04
C GLU A 132 6.20 -14.49 -0.61
N ALA A 133 5.24 -14.14 0.24
CA ALA A 133 4.01 -13.45 -0.15
C ALA A 133 4.24 -11.95 -0.47
N VAL A 134 5.41 -11.40 -0.16
CA VAL A 134 5.74 -9.97 -0.30
C VAL A 134 6.19 -9.59 -1.71
N THR A 135 6.17 -10.51 -2.68
CA THR A 135 6.50 -10.17 -4.08
C THR A 135 5.47 -9.23 -4.69
N LYS A 136 5.91 -8.39 -5.63
CA LYS A 136 5.05 -7.39 -6.31
C LYS A 136 3.83 -8.02 -6.97
N GLU A 137 3.98 -9.20 -7.56
CA GLU A 137 2.90 -9.93 -8.23
C GLU A 137 1.90 -10.51 -7.24
N LYS A 138 2.37 -11.23 -6.22
CA LYS A 138 1.52 -11.76 -5.14
C LYS A 138 0.82 -10.62 -4.40
N GLY A 139 1.50 -9.49 -4.18
CA GLY A 139 0.91 -8.30 -3.58
C GLY A 139 -0.25 -7.72 -4.39
N LYS A 140 -0.18 -7.76 -5.74
CA LYS A 140 -1.29 -7.37 -6.62
C LYS A 140 -2.45 -8.37 -6.53
N GLN A 141 -2.16 -9.67 -6.64
CA GLN A 141 -3.17 -10.72 -6.60
C GLN A 141 -3.95 -10.74 -5.29
N THR A 142 -3.26 -10.73 -4.16
CA THR A 142 -3.88 -10.69 -2.83
C THR A 142 -4.71 -9.43 -2.61
N SER A 143 -4.31 -8.29 -3.20
CA SER A 143 -5.11 -7.05 -3.16
C SER A 143 -6.41 -7.18 -3.93
N ILE A 144 -6.40 -7.84 -5.10
CA ILE A 144 -7.63 -8.13 -5.86
C ILE A 144 -8.56 -9.02 -5.05
N VAL A 145 -8.02 -10.07 -4.42
CA VAL A 145 -8.81 -10.97 -3.57
C VAL A 145 -9.49 -10.19 -2.44
N VAL A 146 -8.78 -9.29 -1.74
CA VAL A 146 -9.37 -8.45 -0.70
C VAL A 146 -10.54 -7.63 -1.23
N PHE A 147 -10.38 -6.96 -2.38
CA PHE A 147 -11.46 -6.16 -2.97
C PHE A 147 -12.66 -7.02 -3.37
N VAL A 148 -12.43 -8.16 -4.02
CA VAL A 148 -13.51 -9.04 -4.47
C VAL A 148 -14.26 -9.63 -3.28
N VAL A 149 -13.55 -10.22 -2.32
CA VAL A 149 -14.18 -10.86 -1.15
C VAL A 149 -14.93 -9.85 -0.30
N SER A 150 -14.30 -8.70 0.03
CA SER A 150 -14.98 -7.67 0.83
C SER A 150 -16.20 -7.08 0.12
N SER A 151 -16.16 -6.91 -1.21
CA SER A 151 -17.30 -6.43 -1.99
C SER A 151 -18.45 -7.44 -2.02
N LEU A 152 -18.15 -8.72 -2.22
CA LEU A 152 -19.17 -9.79 -2.20
C LEU A 152 -19.82 -9.91 -0.83
N LEU A 153 -19.04 -9.88 0.25
CA LEU A 153 -19.56 -9.90 1.62
C LEU A 153 -20.42 -8.66 1.92
N THR A 154 -20.00 -7.48 1.45
CA THR A 154 -20.78 -6.25 1.60
C THR A 154 -22.08 -6.31 0.81
N LEU A 155 -22.06 -6.88 -0.40
CA LEU A 155 -23.28 -7.08 -1.18
C LEU A 155 -24.27 -8.02 -0.45
N ALA A 156 -23.80 -9.15 0.06
CA ALA A 156 -24.61 -10.09 0.84
C ALA A 156 -25.20 -9.40 2.10
N PHE A 157 -24.37 -8.60 2.80
CA PHE A 157 -24.82 -7.81 3.93
C PHE A 157 -25.88 -6.77 3.54
N ALA A 158 -25.68 -6.07 2.42
CA ALA A 158 -26.64 -5.10 1.90
C ALA A 158 -27.98 -5.75 1.57
N LEU A 159 -27.97 -6.89 0.86
CA LEU A 159 -29.20 -7.63 0.52
C LEU A 159 -29.98 -8.02 1.77
N LYS A 160 -29.30 -8.49 2.81
CA LYS A 160 -29.94 -8.81 4.10
C LYS A 160 -30.46 -7.57 4.81
N LEU A 161 -29.69 -6.48 4.83
CA LEU A 161 -30.08 -5.22 5.49
C LEU A 161 -31.34 -4.59 4.87
N PHE A 162 -31.51 -4.73 3.57
CA PHE A 162 -32.66 -4.20 2.84
C PHE A 162 -33.81 -5.21 2.67
N GLY A 163 -33.69 -6.43 3.24
CA GLY A 163 -34.76 -7.41 3.29
C GLY A 163 -34.97 -8.14 1.98
N ALA A 164 -33.92 -8.38 1.20
CA ALA A 164 -34.00 -9.16 -0.03
C ALA A 164 -34.12 -10.68 0.21
N PHE A 165 -33.72 -11.16 1.41
CA PHE A 165 -33.92 -12.52 1.96
C PHE A 165 -33.78 -12.56 3.49
#